data_025ab608edf88d176f5212cf536982d9
#
_entry.id   025ab608edf88d176f5212cf536982d9
#
_cell.length_a   1.000
_cell.length_b   1.000
_cell.length_c   1.000
_cell.angle_alpha   90.00
_cell.angle_beta   90.00
_cell.angle_gamma   90.00
#
_symmetry.space_group_name_H-M   'P 1'
#
loop_
_entity.id
_entity.type
_entity.pdbx_description
1 polymer ?
#
loop_
_entity_poly.entity_id
_entity_poly.type
_entity_poly.pdbx_seq_one_letter_code
_entity_poly.pdbx_strand_id
1 'polypeptide(L)'
;MTKISIITINYNDKIGLTKTLNSVISQSWQDFEFIVIDGGSTDGGREVIEQYKDKIDYWVSEPDKGVYNAMNKGIIAAKGEFLIFMNSGDTFYDDQVVEKIESQLTSEFDIYYGDYYRVYSNSTKKRTFPEKLSFSFFYSSSLSHQSSVIRRKLFFDIFLYNEDYKIASDWEFFIYAICYKNVAYKYLNLTISNFDFTGISSISKYKNLDLEERKQTIQKYFPLFADDYILVSELNSKRFKQIFHIQNFPKAWKFLKMMISFTLLFVPKLRDK
;
A
#
# COMPACT_ATOMS: atom_id res chain seq x y z
N MET A 1 26.05 -1.64 -10.93
CA MET A 1 25.23 -1.25 -9.76
C MET A 1 23.99 -2.10 -9.81
N THR A 2 23.59 -2.70 -8.70
CA THR A 2 22.36 -3.49 -8.59
C THR A 2 21.15 -2.61 -8.91
N LYS A 3 20.28 -3.04 -9.80
CA LYS A 3 19.14 -2.24 -10.25
C LYS A 3 17.97 -2.30 -9.27
N ILE A 4 17.75 -3.45 -8.64
CA ILE A 4 16.62 -3.69 -7.74
C ILE A 4 17.12 -4.24 -6.40
N SER A 5 16.62 -3.70 -5.28
CA SER A 5 16.68 -4.34 -3.97
C SER A 5 15.27 -4.80 -3.57
N ILE A 6 15.14 -6.06 -3.19
CA ILE A 6 13.92 -6.62 -2.62
C ILE A 6 14.09 -6.64 -1.10
N ILE A 7 13.15 -6.05 -0.38
CA ILE A 7 13.18 -5.90 1.07
C ILE A 7 12.05 -6.71 1.67
N THR A 8 12.38 -7.65 2.54
CA THR A 8 11.45 -8.39 3.37
C THR A 8 11.59 -7.96 4.82
N ILE A 9 10.48 -7.59 5.45
CA ILE A 9 10.44 -7.39 6.90
C ILE A 9 9.66 -8.52 7.56
N ASN A 10 10.09 -8.91 8.77
CA ASN A 10 9.48 -9.99 9.53
C ASN A 10 9.36 -9.64 11.01
N TYR A 11 8.27 -10.05 11.66
CA TYR A 11 8.16 -10.08 13.10
C TYR A 11 7.18 -11.18 13.55
N ASN A 12 7.72 -12.22 14.17
CA ASN A 12 6.96 -13.37 14.70
C ASN A 12 5.98 -13.99 13.67
N ASP A 13 6.44 -14.14 12.43
CA ASP A 13 5.71 -14.82 11.36
C ASP A 13 6.64 -15.76 10.57
N LYS A 14 7.12 -16.80 11.25
CA LYS A 14 8.00 -17.81 10.67
C LYS A 14 7.44 -18.45 9.40
N ILE A 15 6.15 -18.73 9.38
CA ILE A 15 5.49 -19.40 8.25
C ILE A 15 5.41 -18.45 7.05
N GLY A 16 4.94 -17.22 7.28
CA GLY A 16 4.89 -16.19 6.25
C GLY A 16 6.27 -15.86 5.72
N LEU A 17 7.27 -15.71 6.61
CA LEU A 17 8.64 -15.49 6.21
C LEU A 17 9.16 -16.58 5.26
N THR A 18 8.99 -17.85 5.62
CA THR A 18 9.43 -18.98 4.77
C THR A 18 8.78 -18.93 3.39
N LYS A 19 7.48 -18.62 3.34
CA LYS A 19 6.73 -18.48 2.09
C LYS A 19 7.28 -17.34 1.22
N THR A 20 7.56 -16.19 1.82
CA THR A 20 8.10 -15.01 1.14
C THR A 20 9.52 -15.27 0.62
N LEU A 21 10.41 -15.81 1.47
CA LEU A 21 11.79 -16.16 1.07
C LEU A 21 11.80 -17.08 -0.16
N ASN A 22 10.99 -18.15 -0.13
CA ASN A 22 10.89 -19.05 -1.28
C ASN A 22 10.40 -18.34 -2.54
N SER A 23 9.42 -17.46 -2.42
CA SER A 23 8.88 -16.69 -3.56
C SER A 23 9.90 -15.73 -4.18
N VAL A 24 10.75 -15.12 -3.36
CA VAL A 24 11.82 -14.23 -3.84
C VAL A 24 12.93 -15.04 -4.50
N ILE A 25 13.38 -16.11 -3.86
CA ILE A 25 14.50 -16.94 -4.34
C ILE A 25 14.14 -17.71 -5.62
N SER A 26 12.86 -18.01 -5.84
CA SER A 26 12.39 -18.72 -7.04
C SER A 26 12.21 -17.83 -8.26
N GLN A 27 12.43 -16.51 -8.19
CA GLN A 27 12.30 -15.64 -9.35
C GLN A 27 13.27 -16.01 -10.47
N SER A 28 12.84 -15.96 -11.72
CA SER A 28 13.67 -16.30 -12.90
C SER A 28 14.85 -15.37 -13.08
N TRP A 29 14.69 -14.10 -12.75
CA TRP A 29 15.74 -13.09 -12.76
C TRP A 29 16.30 -12.89 -11.37
N GLN A 30 17.62 -13.10 -11.19
CA GLN A 30 18.30 -13.16 -9.89
C GLN A 30 19.33 -12.04 -9.67
N ASP A 31 19.44 -11.06 -10.60
CA ASP A 31 20.40 -9.94 -10.46
C ASP A 31 19.81 -8.80 -9.61
N PHE A 32 19.28 -9.16 -8.43
CA PHE A 32 18.78 -8.23 -7.43
C PHE A 32 19.51 -8.41 -6.10
N GLU A 33 19.49 -7.39 -5.27
CA GLU A 33 19.90 -7.45 -3.88
C GLU A 33 18.72 -7.89 -3.01
N PHE A 34 18.92 -8.92 -2.18
CA PHE A 34 17.89 -9.40 -1.28
C PHE A 34 18.22 -9.04 0.18
N ILE A 35 17.31 -8.31 0.84
CA ILE A 35 17.47 -7.76 2.19
C ILE A 35 16.36 -8.30 3.08
N VAL A 36 16.72 -8.79 4.27
CA VAL A 36 15.75 -9.27 5.28
C VAL A 36 15.98 -8.53 6.60
N ILE A 37 14.93 -7.87 7.09
CA ILE A 37 14.93 -7.18 8.37
C ILE A 37 13.94 -7.89 9.29
N ASP A 38 14.45 -8.52 10.33
CA ASP A 38 13.65 -9.19 11.35
C ASP A 38 13.61 -8.36 12.64
N GLY A 39 12.44 -8.13 13.17
CA GLY A 39 12.17 -7.30 14.34
C GLY A 39 12.51 -7.94 15.68
N GLY A 40 13.41 -8.94 15.69
CA GLY A 40 13.77 -9.71 16.89
C GLY A 40 12.74 -10.79 17.20
N SER A 41 12.35 -11.55 16.19
CA SER A 41 11.39 -12.66 16.34
C SER A 41 11.85 -13.73 17.31
N THR A 42 10.88 -14.32 18.02
CA THR A 42 11.08 -15.40 19.00
C THR A 42 10.39 -16.71 18.62
N ASP A 43 9.77 -16.76 17.45
CA ASP A 43 9.00 -17.91 16.93
C ASP A 43 9.82 -18.87 16.07
N GLY A 44 11.13 -18.64 15.93
CA GLY A 44 12.02 -19.38 15.05
C GLY A 44 12.21 -18.73 13.68
N GLY A 45 11.78 -17.49 13.51
CA GLY A 45 11.99 -16.69 12.28
C GLY A 45 13.46 -16.46 11.99
N ARG A 46 14.27 -16.17 13.02
CA ARG A 46 15.71 -15.97 12.89
C ARG A 46 16.41 -17.24 12.37
N GLU A 47 16.06 -18.40 12.87
CA GLU A 47 16.62 -19.68 12.43
C GLU A 47 16.27 -19.98 10.96
N VAL A 48 15.10 -19.54 10.50
CA VAL A 48 14.75 -19.60 9.09
C VAL A 48 15.67 -18.70 8.27
N ILE A 49 15.89 -17.44 8.67
CA ILE A 49 16.82 -16.54 7.95
C ILE A 49 18.21 -17.17 7.86
N GLU A 50 18.72 -17.74 8.96
CA GLU A 50 20.03 -18.41 8.99
C GLU A 50 20.13 -19.60 8.01
N GLN A 51 19.03 -20.33 7.78
CA GLN A 51 18.98 -21.42 6.78
C GLN A 51 19.07 -20.89 5.33
N TYR A 52 18.59 -19.67 5.08
CA TYR A 52 18.60 -19.04 3.76
C TYR A 52 19.72 -18.02 3.56
N LYS A 53 20.65 -17.88 4.52
CA LYS A 53 21.68 -16.82 4.56
C LYS A 53 22.51 -16.72 3.26
N ASP A 54 22.79 -17.85 2.60
CA ASP A 54 23.58 -17.88 1.37
C ASP A 54 22.81 -17.35 0.12
N LYS A 55 21.52 -17.03 0.30
CA LYS A 55 20.63 -16.44 -0.70
C LYS A 55 20.19 -15.01 -0.36
N ILE A 56 20.65 -14.48 0.76
CA ILE A 56 20.30 -13.16 1.29
C ILE A 56 21.57 -12.33 1.34
N ASP A 57 21.58 -11.19 0.67
CA ASP A 57 22.76 -10.31 0.61
C ASP A 57 22.98 -9.53 1.92
N TYR A 58 21.90 -9.18 2.61
CA TYR A 58 21.96 -8.52 3.91
C TYR A 58 20.79 -8.93 4.79
N TRP A 59 21.05 -9.25 6.04
CA TRP A 59 19.99 -9.45 7.01
C TRP A 59 20.41 -9.01 8.42
N VAL A 60 19.42 -8.65 9.22
CA VAL A 60 19.56 -8.36 10.64
C VAL A 60 18.34 -8.86 11.40
N SER A 61 18.54 -9.37 12.60
CA SER A 61 17.48 -9.75 13.53
C SER A 61 17.74 -9.03 14.86
N GLU A 62 16.96 -7.98 15.08
CA GLU A 62 17.05 -7.11 16.27
C GLU A 62 15.72 -6.43 16.55
N PRO A 63 15.40 -6.08 17.80
CA PRO A 63 14.17 -5.36 18.11
C PRO A 63 14.00 -4.10 17.27
N ASP A 64 12.78 -3.88 16.77
CA ASP A 64 12.37 -2.69 16.05
C ASP A 64 11.24 -1.93 16.78
N LYS A 65 10.86 -0.78 16.22
CA LYS A 65 9.79 0.07 16.72
C LYS A 65 8.48 -0.14 15.94
N GLY A 66 8.41 -1.18 15.12
CA GLY A 66 7.25 -1.52 14.28
C GLY A 66 7.59 -1.56 12.79
N VAL A 67 6.56 -1.86 11.99
CA VAL A 67 6.64 -2.11 10.55
C VAL A 67 7.47 -1.07 9.79
N TYR A 68 7.19 0.22 9.99
CA TYR A 68 7.86 1.28 9.24
C TYR A 68 9.31 1.52 9.69
N ASN A 69 9.64 1.23 10.95
CA ASN A 69 11.02 1.24 11.39
C ASN A 69 11.82 0.11 10.71
N ALA A 70 11.26 -1.09 10.62
CA ALA A 70 11.87 -2.20 9.89
C ALA A 70 12.02 -1.89 8.39
N MET A 71 10.99 -1.32 7.75
CA MET A 71 11.06 -0.89 6.35
C MET A 71 12.14 0.16 6.13
N ASN A 72 12.26 1.14 7.01
CA ASN A 72 13.30 2.19 6.96
C ASN A 72 14.70 1.61 7.09
N LYS A 73 14.93 0.65 8.00
CA LYS A 73 16.20 -0.07 8.09
C LYS A 73 16.55 -0.73 6.75
N GLY A 74 15.57 -1.39 6.10
CA GLY A 74 15.74 -1.98 4.77
C GLY A 74 16.08 -0.95 3.69
N ILE A 75 15.40 0.20 3.65
CA ILE A 75 15.68 1.31 2.70
C ILE A 75 17.12 1.83 2.86
N ILE A 76 17.56 1.98 4.11
CA ILE A 76 18.91 2.48 4.43
C ILE A 76 19.96 1.47 4.00
N ALA A 77 19.75 0.17 4.27
CA ALA A 77 20.67 -0.90 3.92
C ALA A 77 20.76 -1.15 2.40
N ALA A 78 19.67 -0.89 1.66
CA ALA A 78 19.57 -1.16 0.22
C ALA A 78 20.57 -0.36 -0.61
N LYS A 79 21.09 -0.97 -1.67
CA LYS A 79 22.02 -0.37 -2.65
C LYS A 79 21.42 -0.27 -4.06
N GLY A 80 20.29 -0.97 -4.31
CA GLY A 80 19.59 -0.93 -5.59
C GLY A 80 19.04 0.44 -5.91
N GLU A 81 18.90 0.73 -7.18
CA GLU A 81 18.29 1.95 -7.69
C GLU A 81 16.79 1.99 -7.36
N PHE A 82 16.13 0.84 -7.43
CA PHE A 82 14.72 0.66 -7.14
C PHE A 82 14.50 -0.31 -5.98
N LEU A 83 13.47 -0.08 -5.21
CA LEU A 83 13.07 -0.92 -4.07
C LEU A 83 11.73 -1.58 -4.33
N ILE A 84 11.63 -2.86 -3.95
CA ILE A 84 10.39 -3.63 -3.89
C ILE A 84 10.26 -4.15 -2.46
N PHE A 85 9.10 -3.92 -1.82
CA PHE A 85 8.82 -4.48 -0.51
C PHE A 85 7.98 -5.73 -0.67
N MET A 86 8.45 -6.83 -0.10
CA MET A 86 7.76 -8.10 -0.05
C MET A 86 7.80 -8.61 1.39
N ASN A 87 6.83 -8.16 2.20
CA ASN A 87 6.79 -8.45 3.63
C ASN A 87 6.44 -9.93 3.90
N SER A 88 6.76 -10.42 5.09
CA SER A 88 6.41 -11.80 5.49
C SER A 88 4.93 -12.09 5.28
N GLY A 89 4.64 -13.23 4.64
CA GLY A 89 3.31 -13.64 4.18
C GLY A 89 3.00 -13.28 2.73
N ASP A 90 3.56 -12.18 2.21
CA ASP A 90 3.39 -11.76 0.82
C ASP A 90 4.27 -12.56 -0.13
N THR A 91 3.84 -12.70 -1.38
CA THR A 91 4.62 -13.38 -2.43
C THR A 91 4.51 -12.65 -3.76
N PHE A 92 5.50 -12.81 -4.61
CA PHE A 92 5.31 -12.47 -6.03
C PHE A 92 4.19 -13.33 -6.63
N TYR A 93 3.52 -12.78 -7.64
CA TYR A 93 2.41 -13.48 -8.30
C TYR A 93 2.85 -14.75 -9.02
N ASP A 94 3.97 -14.68 -9.74
CA ASP A 94 4.64 -15.80 -10.41
C ASP A 94 6.17 -15.64 -10.33
N ASP A 95 6.91 -16.60 -10.87
CA ASP A 95 8.37 -16.62 -10.86
C ASP A 95 9.03 -15.66 -11.88
N GLN A 96 8.28 -15.03 -12.76
CA GLN A 96 8.77 -14.11 -13.80
C GLN A 96 8.47 -12.63 -13.50
N VAL A 97 7.87 -12.33 -12.35
CA VAL A 97 7.44 -10.95 -12.03
C VAL A 97 8.60 -9.98 -12.01
N VAL A 98 9.71 -10.35 -11.36
CA VAL A 98 10.87 -9.44 -11.22
C VAL A 98 11.53 -9.19 -12.57
N GLU A 99 11.65 -10.18 -13.44
CA GLU A 99 12.12 -10.04 -14.81
C GLU A 99 11.25 -9.11 -15.65
N LYS A 100 9.92 -9.29 -15.57
CA LYS A 100 8.94 -8.43 -16.24
C LYS A 100 8.97 -6.98 -15.74
N ILE A 101 9.25 -6.77 -14.46
CA ILE A 101 9.43 -5.45 -13.88
C ILE A 101 10.74 -4.84 -14.39
N GLU A 102 11.85 -5.55 -14.24
CA GLU A 102 13.19 -5.07 -14.60
C GLU A 102 13.25 -4.58 -16.05
N SER A 103 12.66 -5.33 -16.98
CA SER A 103 12.60 -4.99 -18.41
C SER A 103 11.85 -3.68 -18.73
N GLN A 104 11.03 -3.19 -17.80
CA GLN A 104 10.22 -1.98 -17.97
C GLN A 104 10.75 -0.76 -17.19
N LEU A 105 11.78 -0.94 -16.33
CA LEU A 105 12.35 0.15 -15.56
C LEU A 105 13.21 1.07 -16.43
N THR A 106 12.89 2.35 -16.40
CA THR A 106 13.61 3.43 -17.11
C THR A 106 13.98 4.56 -16.16
N SER A 107 14.76 5.51 -16.62
CA SER A 107 15.06 6.73 -15.84
C SER A 107 13.93 7.75 -15.82
N GLU A 108 12.86 7.55 -16.61
CA GLU A 108 11.77 8.52 -16.77
C GLU A 108 10.79 8.52 -15.60
N PHE A 109 10.66 7.39 -14.90
CA PHE A 109 9.69 7.24 -13.82
C PHE A 109 10.39 6.86 -12.51
N ASP A 110 9.83 7.34 -11.42
CA ASP A 110 10.34 7.10 -10.08
C ASP A 110 9.50 6.10 -9.28
N ILE A 111 8.22 5.94 -9.65
CA ILE A 111 7.30 4.99 -9.06
C ILE A 111 6.64 4.18 -10.17
N TYR A 112 6.77 2.85 -10.08
CA TYR A 112 6.02 1.92 -10.90
C TYR A 112 5.08 1.13 -10.00
N TYR A 113 3.90 0.78 -10.52
CA TYR A 113 2.95 -0.02 -9.75
C TYR A 113 2.14 -0.92 -10.68
N GLY A 114 1.63 -1.99 -10.10
CA GLY A 114 0.80 -2.96 -10.81
C GLY A 114 -0.27 -3.54 -9.90
N ASP A 115 -1.05 -4.46 -10.47
CA ASP A 115 -2.13 -5.15 -9.78
C ASP A 115 -1.61 -6.14 -8.74
N TYR A 116 -2.49 -6.58 -7.82
CA TYR A 116 -2.20 -7.65 -6.88
C TYR A 116 -3.45 -8.46 -6.55
N TYR A 117 -3.24 -9.65 -5.98
CA TYR A 117 -4.31 -10.43 -5.38
C TYR A 117 -4.31 -10.25 -3.87
N ARG A 118 -5.49 -10.00 -3.29
CA ARG A 118 -5.73 -10.15 -1.85
C ARG A 118 -6.00 -11.61 -1.56
N VAL A 119 -5.17 -12.21 -0.73
CA VAL A 119 -5.30 -13.60 -0.31
C VAL A 119 -5.95 -13.62 1.07
N TYR A 120 -7.15 -14.17 1.14
CA TYR A 120 -7.88 -14.44 2.38
C TYR A 120 -7.80 -15.93 2.69
N SER A 121 -8.19 -16.33 3.88
CA SER A 121 -8.17 -17.75 4.29
C SER A 121 -8.91 -18.68 3.31
N ASN A 122 -10.02 -18.23 2.70
CA ASN A 122 -10.89 -19.05 1.84
C ASN A 122 -11.17 -18.45 0.45
N SER A 123 -10.49 -17.38 0.07
CA SER A 123 -10.74 -16.74 -1.23
C SER A 123 -9.59 -15.84 -1.64
N THR A 124 -9.50 -15.58 -2.93
CA THR A 124 -8.60 -14.55 -3.49
C THR A 124 -9.41 -13.53 -4.27
N LYS A 125 -9.02 -12.27 -4.22
CA LYS A 125 -9.67 -11.19 -4.98
C LYS A 125 -8.62 -10.34 -5.65
N LYS A 126 -8.69 -10.21 -6.97
CA LYS A 126 -7.83 -9.31 -7.71
C LYS A 126 -8.16 -7.85 -7.35
N ARG A 127 -7.13 -7.07 -7.10
CA ARG A 127 -7.19 -5.61 -6.99
C ARG A 127 -6.47 -5.02 -8.19
N THR A 128 -7.21 -4.28 -9.00
CA THR A 128 -6.67 -3.53 -10.14
C THR A 128 -6.56 -2.06 -9.80
N PHE A 129 -5.55 -1.42 -10.37
CA PHE A 129 -5.32 0.01 -10.23
C PHE A 129 -5.63 0.76 -11.52
N PRO A 130 -6.05 2.03 -11.45
CA PRO A 130 -6.18 2.87 -12.63
C PRO A 130 -4.80 3.22 -13.19
N GLU A 131 -4.71 3.37 -14.51
CA GLU A 131 -3.50 3.81 -15.18
C GLU A 131 -3.12 5.25 -14.81
N LYS A 132 -4.14 6.11 -14.58
CA LYS A 132 -3.94 7.49 -14.12
C LYS A 132 -4.41 7.62 -12.68
N LEU A 133 -3.50 8.04 -11.82
CA LEU A 133 -3.79 8.35 -10.44
C LEU A 133 -4.32 9.78 -10.30
N SER A 134 -5.15 10.00 -9.30
CA SER A 134 -5.70 11.30 -8.97
C SER A 134 -5.73 11.50 -7.46
N PHE A 135 -5.85 12.74 -7.01
CA PHE A 135 -6.03 13.02 -5.59
C PHE A 135 -7.26 12.28 -5.01
N SER A 136 -8.36 12.23 -5.77
CA SER A 136 -9.56 11.49 -5.36
C SER A 136 -9.36 9.97 -5.26
N PHE A 137 -8.40 9.38 -5.99
CA PHE A 137 -8.02 7.99 -5.79
C PHE A 137 -7.49 7.75 -4.38
N PHE A 138 -6.61 8.65 -3.89
CA PHE A 138 -6.04 8.53 -2.55
C PHE A 138 -7.02 8.79 -1.41
N TYR A 139 -8.15 9.47 -1.66
CA TYR A 139 -9.20 9.59 -0.65
C TYR A 139 -9.77 8.26 -0.20
N SER A 140 -9.97 7.33 -1.11
CA SER A 140 -10.66 6.06 -0.86
C SER A 140 -9.77 4.82 -1.01
N SER A 141 -8.51 5.00 -1.39
CA SER A 141 -7.59 3.92 -1.74
C SER A 141 -6.15 4.28 -1.41
N SER A 142 -5.26 3.32 -1.62
CA SER A 142 -3.81 3.48 -1.61
C SER A 142 -3.22 2.66 -2.74
N LEU A 143 -2.04 3.04 -3.22
CA LEU A 143 -1.13 2.07 -3.81
C LEU A 143 -0.69 1.11 -2.70
N SER A 144 -0.28 -0.07 -3.09
CA SER A 144 0.22 -1.08 -2.16
C SER A 144 1.74 -1.18 -2.33
N HIS A 145 2.49 -1.11 -1.24
CA HIS A 145 3.95 -1.23 -1.29
C HIS A 145 4.39 -2.58 -1.88
N GLN A 146 3.62 -3.67 -1.66
CA GLN A 146 3.91 -5.00 -2.22
C GLN A 146 3.70 -5.08 -3.74
N SER A 147 3.02 -4.12 -4.34
CA SER A 147 2.80 -4.04 -5.79
C SER A 147 3.35 -2.75 -6.40
N SER A 148 4.31 -2.16 -5.72
CA SER A 148 4.99 -0.93 -6.15
C SER A 148 6.50 -1.12 -6.21
N VAL A 149 7.13 -0.47 -7.18
CA VAL A 149 8.57 -0.39 -7.34
C VAL A 149 8.94 1.08 -7.23
N ILE A 150 9.74 1.43 -6.24
CA ILE A 150 9.97 2.82 -5.85
C ILE A 150 11.46 3.13 -6.02
N ARG A 151 11.78 4.20 -6.73
CA ARG A 151 13.16 4.67 -6.83
C ARG A 151 13.69 5.01 -5.44
N ARG A 152 14.75 4.32 -5.00
CA ARG A 152 15.32 4.46 -3.66
C ARG A 152 15.62 5.92 -3.29
N LYS A 153 16.11 6.70 -4.24
CA LYS A 153 16.45 8.11 -4.05
C LYS A 153 15.27 8.94 -3.52
N LEU A 154 14.02 8.62 -3.89
CA LEU A 154 12.85 9.35 -3.42
C LEU A 154 12.72 9.38 -1.89
N PHE A 155 13.10 8.30 -1.21
CA PHE A 155 13.05 8.23 0.26
C PHE A 155 14.02 9.20 0.93
N PHE A 156 15.08 9.60 0.25
CA PHE A 156 16.04 10.59 0.75
C PHE A 156 15.73 12.01 0.26
N ASP A 157 15.11 12.16 -0.89
CA ASP A 157 14.72 13.46 -1.43
C ASP A 157 13.41 13.99 -0.80
N ILE A 158 12.56 13.08 -0.31
CA ILE A 158 11.26 13.41 0.25
C ILE A 158 11.29 13.18 1.78
N PHE A 159 11.09 11.95 2.20
CA PHE A 159 11.23 11.47 3.59
C PHE A 159 11.17 9.93 3.63
N LEU A 160 11.75 9.34 4.65
CA LEU A 160 11.54 7.94 5.02
C LEU A 160 10.13 7.74 5.57
N TYR A 161 9.66 6.49 5.64
CA TYR A 161 8.37 6.21 6.27
C TYR A 161 8.29 6.78 7.69
N ASN A 162 7.15 7.37 8.01
CA ASN A 162 6.88 7.93 9.33
C ASN A 162 6.70 6.79 10.35
N GLU A 163 7.63 6.66 11.28
CA GLU A 163 7.64 5.59 12.28
C GLU A 163 6.61 5.79 13.40
N ASP A 164 6.06 7.00 13.55
CA ASP A 164 4.95 7.26 14.48
C ASP A 164 3.62 6.72 13.96
N TYR A 165 3.50 6.50 12.65
CA TYR A 165 2.34 5.88 12.05
C TYR A 165 2.44 4.35 12.14
N LYS A 166 1.28 3.69 12.29
CA LYS A 166 1.21 2.23 12.34
C LYS A 166 0.64 1.61 11.07
N ILE A 167 -0.16 2.36 10.31
CA ILE A 167 -0.94 1.82 9.20
C ILE A 167 -0.79 2.63 7.91
N ALA A 168 -0.70 3.96 7.98
CA ALA A 168 -0.86 4.82 6.80
C ALA A 168 0.43 5.51 6.32
N SER A 169 1.62 5.11 6.78
CA SER A 169 2.86 5.79 6.38
C SER A 169 3.24 5.56 4.92
N ASP A 170 2.96 4.39 4.35
CA ASP A 170 3.12 4.13 2.92
C ASP A 170 2.13 4.95 2.10
N TRP A 171 0.87 5.10 2.57
CA TRP A 171 -0.11 5.97 1.95
C TRP A 171 0.31 7.45 2.05
N GLU A 172 0.85 7.91 3.19
CA GLU A 172 1.43 9.25 3.35
C GLU A 172 2.51 9.50 2.30
N PHE A 173 3.43 8.56 2.14
CA PHE A 173 4.49 8.66 1.15
C PHE A 173 3.96 8.77 -0.28
N PHE A 174 3.05 7.88 -0.69
CA PHE A 174 2.52 7.88 -2.06
C PHE A 174 1.70 9.12 -2.39
N ILE A 175 0.79 9.55 -1.50
CA ILE A 175 -0.01 10.75 -1.77
C ILE A 175 0.88 11.99 -1.82
N TYR A 176 1.87 12.09 -0.95
CA TYR A 176 2.80 13.20 -0.96
C TYR A 176 3.69 13.19 -2.20
N ALA A 177 4.31 12.08 -2.53
CA ALA A 177 5.17 11.95 -3.71
C ALA A 177 4.40 12.29 -5.00
N ILE A 178 3.21 11.74 -5.18
CA ILE A 178 2.45 11.85 -6.42
C ILE A 178 1.65 13.16 -6.48
N CYS A 179 0.90 13.50 -5.42
CA CYS A 179 -0.02 14.63 -5.47
C CYS A 179 0.62 15.96 -5.05
N TYR A 180 1.69 15.94 -4.24
CA TYR A 180 2.36 17.16 -3.80
C TYR A 180 3.66 17.43 -4.57
N LYS A 181 4.50 16.41 -4.76
CA LYS A 181 5.77 16.53 -5.48
C LYS A 181 5.67 16.30 -6.98
N ASN A 182 4.50 15.82 -7.45
CA ASN A 182 4.27 15.50 -8.87
C ASN A 182 5.32 14.54 -9.46
N VAL A 183 5.70 13.53 -8.65
CA VAL A 183 6.67 12.50 -9.03
C VAL A 183 6.14 11.71 -10.22
N ALA A 184 7.00 11.40 -11.18
CA ALA A 184 6.63 10.63 -12.37
C ALA A 184 6.36 9.17 -12.00
N TYR A 185 5.22 8.64 -12.45
CA TYR A 185 4.81 7.27 -12.16
C TYR A 185 4.29 6.55 -13.40
N LYS A 186 4.36 5.21 -13.38
CA LYS A 186 3.89 4.35 -14.48
C LYS A 186 3.13 3.14 -13.95
N TYR A 187 1.97 2.87 -14.52
CA TYR A 187 1.25 1.61 -14.36
C TYR A 187 1.85 0.54 -15.29
N LEU A 188 2.19 -0.62 -14.74
CA LEU A 188 2.89 -1.68 -15.48
C LEU A 188 1.96 -2.63 -16.22
N ASN A 189 0.65 -2.61 -15.96
CA ASN A 189 -0.30 -3.62 -16.45
C ASN A 189 0.14 -5.06 -16.15
N LEU A 190 0.73 -5.26 -14.99
CA LEU A 190 1.18 -6.55 -14.45
C LEU A 190 0.47 -6.84 -13.14
N THR A 191 0.24 -8.12 -12.86
CA THR A 191 -0.04 -8.56 -11.51
C THR A 191 1.30 -8.84 -10.82
N ILE A 192 1.61 -8.10 -9.76
CA ILE A 192 2.92 -8.14 -9.12
C ILE A 192 2.94 -9.11 -7.95
N SER A 193 1.93 -9.06 -7.09
CA SER A 193 1.99 -9.81 -5.82
C SER A 193 0.68 -10.47 -5.42
N ASN A 194 0.83 -11.43 -4.52
CA ASN A 194 -0.23 -11.96 -3.69
C ASN A 194 -0.03 -11.39 -2.28
N PHE A 195 -0.92 -10.50 -1.87
CA PHE A 195 -0.91 -9.86 -0.57
C PHE A 195 -1.67 -10.71 0.45
N ASP A 196 -0.99 -11.14 1.51
CA ASP A 196 -1.61 -11.85 2.63
C ASP A 196 -2.51 -10.89 3.43
N PHE A 197 -3.82 -11.01 3.21
CA PHE A 197 -4.82 -10.14 3.83
C PHE A 197 -5.21 -10.59 5.24
N THR A 198 -4.36 -11.37 5.92
CA THR A 198 -4.51 -11.76 7.34
C THR A 198 -3.66 -10.90 8.28
N GLY A 199 -2.78 -10.04 7.73
CA GLY A 199 -1.87 -9.17 8.46
C GLY A 199 -2.53 -7.98 9.17
N ILE A 200 -1.73 -7.18 9.89
CA ILE A 200 -2.15 -6.08 10.79
C ILE A 200 -3.04 -5.05 10.08
N SER A 201 -2.70 -4.66 8.85
CA SER A 201 -3.42 -3.63 8.08
C SER A 201 -4.86 -4.04 7.70
N SER A 202 -5.18 -5.33 7.73
CA SER A 202 -6.51 -5.86 7.39
C SER A 202 -7.43 -6.04 8.60
N ILE A 203 -6.93 -5.83 9.83
CA ILE A 203 -7.70 -6.00 11.06
C ILE A 203 -8.64 -4.79 11.25
N SER A 204 -9.94 -5.05 11.36
CA SER A 204 -10.98 -4.02 11.54
C SER A 204 -10.71 -3.07 12.71
N LYS A 205 -9.99 -3.52 13.74
CA LYS A 205 -9.57 -2.73 14.90
C LYS A 205 -8.77 -1.46 14.52
N TYR A 206 -8.00 -1.52 13.44
CA TYR A 206 -7.12 -0.41 13.02
C TYR A 206 -7.76 0.57 12.04
N LYS A 207 -9.01 0.35 11.65
CA LYS A 207 -9.70 1.22 10.68
C LYS A 207 -9.81 2.68 11.14
N ASN A 208 -10.07 2.91 12.43
CA ASN A 208 -10.15 4.26 12.98
C ASN A 208 -8.77 4.91 13.02
N LEU A 209 -7.73 4.14 13.33
CA LEU A 209 -6.36 4.62 13.36
C LEU A 209 -5.89 5.01 11.96
N ASP A 210 -6.14 4.16 10.95
CA ASP A 210 -5.86 4.49 9.53
C ASP A 210 -6.52 5.82 9.12
N LEU A 211 -7.78 6.02 9.52
CA LEU A 211 -8.49 7.26 9.21
C LEU A 211 -7.86 8.49 9.90
N GLU A 212 -7.46 8.38 11.15
CA GLU A 212 -6.81 9.46 11.90
C GLU A 212 -5.43 9.80 11.33
N GLU A 213 -4.59 8.80 11.02
CA GLU A 213 -3.27 9.01 10.41
C GLU A 213 -3.40 9.69 9.04
N ARG A 214 -4.36 9.25 8.21
CA ARG A 214 -4.66 9.89 6.91
C ARG A 214 -5.14 11.32 7.08
N LYS A 215 -6.01 11.59 8.05
CA LYS A 215 -6.49 12.93 8.34
C LYS A 215 -5.35 13.87 8.76
N GLN A 216 -4.44 13.39 9.63
CA GLN A 216 -3.25 14.14 10.02
C GLN A 216 -2.37 14.47 8.81
N THR A 217 -2.14 13.50 7.92
CA THR A 217 -1.40 13.71 6.68
C THR A 217 -2.05 14.76 5.77
N ILE A 218 -3.37 14.68 5.58
CA ILE A 218 -4.10 15.68 4.78
C ILE A 218 -4.01 17.06 5.41
N GLN A 219 -4.21 17.19 6.70
CA GLN A 219 -4.07 18.47 7.40
C GLN A 219 -2.67 19.06 7.28
N LYS A 220 -1.64 18.20 7.33
CA LYS A 220 -0.24 18.60 7.27
C LYS A 220 0.18 19.09 5.89
N TYR A 221 -0.17 18.38 4.83
CA TYR A 221 0.36 18.63 3.48
C TYR A 221 -0.67 19.23 2.52
N PHE A 222 -1.96 19.08 2.81
CA PHE A 222 -3.06 19.47 1.94
C PHE A 222 -4.15 20.22 2.71
N PRO A 223 -3.81 21.26 3.51
CA PRO A 223 -4.76 21.90 4.42
C PRO A 223 -6.00 22.47 3.73
N LEU A 224 -5.87 22.98 2.48
CA LEU A 224 -7.00 23.47 1.70
C LEU A 224 -8.03 22.38 1.31
N PHE A 225 -7.62 21.12 1.35
CA PHE A 225 -8.47 19.96 0.99
C PHE A 225 -8.90 19.14 2.22
N ALA A 226 -8.57 19.61 3.42
CA ALA A 226 -8.86 18.86 4.65
C ALA A 226 -10.37 18.66 4.88
N ASP A 227 -11.16 19.70 4.66
CA ASP A 227 -12.62 19.63 4.78
C ASP A 227 -13.23 18.81 3.63
N ASP A 228 -12.70 18.94 2.41
CA ASP A 228 -13.14 18.17 1.25
C ASP A 228 -12.88 16.68 1.44
N TYR A 229 -11.82 16.31 2.16
CA TYR A 229 -11.51 14.91 2.45
C TYR A 229 -12.68 14.20 3.17
N ILE A 230 -13.23 14.82 4.19
CA ILE A 230 -14.37 14.28 4.93
C ILE A 230 -15.59 14.16 4.02
N LEU A 231 -15.92 15.25 3.30
CA LEU A 231 -17.05 15.29 2.39
C LEU A 231 -16.95 14.22 1.28
N VAL A 232 -15.80 14.08 0.64
CA VAL A 232 -15.58 13.07 -0.42
C VAL A 232 -15.64 11.66 0.15
N SER A 233 -15.16 11.43 1.37
CA SER A 233 -15.28 10.14 2.05
C SER A 233 -16.76 9.76 2.25
N GLU A 234 -17.59 10.69 2.68
CA GLU A 234 -19.04 10.50 2.82
C GLU A 234 -19.71 10.22 1.47
N LEU A 235 -19.42 11.03 0.43
CA LEU A 235 -19.96 10.86 -0.93
C LEU A 235 -19.56 9.50 -1.55
N ASN A 236 -18.41 8.95 -1.20
CA ASN A 236 -17.97 7.62 -1.62
C ASN A 236 -18.63 6.47 -0.84
N SER A 237 -19.43 6.75 0.17
CA SER A 237 -20.15 5.73 0.90
C SER A 237 -21.11 4.93 -0.01
N LYS A 238 -21.41 3.67 0.40
CA LYS A 238 -22.35 2.81 -0.35
C LYS A 238 -23.71 3.50 -0.56
N ARG A 239 -24.20 4.26 0.44
CA ARG A 239 -25.51 4.94 0.38
C ARG A 239 -25.50 6.06 -0.66
N PHE A 240 -24.49 6.92 -0.69
CA PHE A 240 -24.41 7.96 -1.70
C PHE A 240 -24.23 7.39 -3.12
N LYS A 241 -23.42 6.33 -3.29
CA LYS A 241 -23.30 5.63 -4.58
C LYS A 241 -24.64 5.08 -5.08
N GLN A 242 -25.47 4.56 -4.18
CA GLN A 242 -26.83 4.13 -4.52
C GLN A 242 -27.72 5.30 -4.95
N ILE A 243 -27.64 6.44 -4.25
CA ILE A 243 -28.39 7.65 -4.59
C ILE A 243 -27.98 8.16 -5.99
N PHE A 244 -26.69 8.27 -6.27
CA PHE A 244 -26.18 8.67 -7.60
C PHE A 244 -26.60 7.67 -8.69
N HIS A 245 -26.62 6.38 -8.41
CA HIS A 245 -27.12 5.39 -9.36
C HIS A 245 -28.62 5.59 -9.66
N ILE A 246 -29.45 5.79 -8.65
CA ILE A 246 -30.90 6.03 -8.79
C ILE A 246 -31.17 7.32 -9.59
N GLN A 247 -30.31 8.33 -9.48
CA GLN A 247 -30.43 9.59 -10.20
C GLN A 247 -30.52 9.40 -11.73
N ASN A 248 -29.92 8.35 -12.27
CA ASN A 248 -29.97 8.03 -13.70
C ASN A 248 -31.33 7.45 -14.15
N PHE A 249 -32.26 7.19 -13.23
CA PHE A 249 -33.59 6.64 -13.50
C PHE A 249 -34.68 7.65 -13.12
N PRO A 250 -35.25 8.43 -14.06
CA PRO A 250 -36.12 9.58 -13.74
C PRO A 250 -37.31 9.27 -12.83
N LYS A 251 -37.98 8.13 -13.02
CA LYS A 251 -39.13 7.73 -12.18
C LYS A 251 -38.68 7.39 -10.74
N ALA A 252 -37.63 6.59 -10.60
CA ALA A 252 -37.06 6.23 -9.30
C ALA A 252 -36.50 7.45 -8.57
N TRP A 253 -35.85 8.35 -9.30
CA TRP A 253 -35.32 9.60 -8.76
C TRP A 253 -36.44 10.53 -8.24
N LYS A 254 -37.55 10.65 -8.98
CA LYS A 254 -38.74 11.41 -8.52
C LYS A 254 -39.31 10.83 -7.22
N PHE A 255 -39.43 9.50 -7.17
CA PHE A 255 -39.89 8.81 -5.96
C PHE A 255 -38.95 9.03 -4.75
N LEU A 256 -37.63 8.87 -4.97
CA LEU A 256 -36.64 9.08 -3.89
C LEU A 256 -36.69 10.53 -3.35
N LYS A 257 -36.79 11.54 -4.23
CA LYS A 257 -36.95 12.95 -3.81
C LYS A 257 -38.20 13.17 -2.96
N MET A 258 -39.31 12.55 -3.33
CA MET A 258 -40.55 12.62 -2.54
C MET A 258 -40.38 12.00 -1.15
N MET A 259 -39.73 10.84 -1.06
CA MET A 259 -39.42 10.19 0.21
C MET A 259 -38.52 11.02 1.11
N ILE A 260 -37.46 11.62 0.53
CA ILE A 260 -36.56 12.52 1.26
C ILE A 260 -37.33 13.73 1.78
N SER A 261 -38.14 14.39 0.94
CA SER A 261 -38.95 15.54 1.34
C SER A 261 -39.92 15.19 2.48
N PHE A 262 -40.54 14.02 2.40
CA PHE A 262 -41.42 13.53 3.48
C PHE A 262 -40.65 13.32 4.79
N THR A 263 -39.48 12.65 4.72
CA THR A 263 -38.63 12.41 5.90
C THR A 263 -38.16 13.72 6.55
N LEU A 264 -37.86 14.74 5.75
CA LEU A 264 -37.42 16.05 6.23
C LEU A 264 -38.49 16.81 7.03
N LEU A 265 -39.77 16.39 6.98
CA LEU A 265 -40.81 16.96 7.85
C LEU A 265 -40.64 16.55 9.33
N PHE A 266 -39.90 15.48 9.59
CA PHE A 266 -39.71 14.91 10.93
C PHE A 266 -38.32 15.21 11.51
N VAL A 267 -37.49 15.98 10.84
CA VAL A 267 -36.17 16.35 11.33
C VAL A 267 -36.00 17.89 11.35
N PRO A 268 -35.14 18.44 12.20
CA PRO A 268 -34.86 19.86 12.23
C PRO A 268 -34.44 20.37 10.85
N LYS A 269 -34.84 21.61 10.51
CA LYS A 269 -34.44 22.24 9.24
C LYS A 269 -32.92 22.25 9.09
N LEU A 270 -32.46 21.92 7.88
CA LEU A 270 -31.06 22.13 7.50
C LEU A 270 -30.68 23.58 7.81
N ARG A 271 -29.66 23.78 8.62
CA ARG A 271 -29.07 25.11 8.80
C ARG A 271 -28.13 25.32 7.61
N ASP A 272 -28.44 26.31 6.80
CA ASP A 272 -27.46 26.83 5.81
C ASP A 272 -26.25 27.32 6.60
N LYS A 273 -25.07 26.74 6.29
CA LYS A 273 -23.79 27.18 6.84
C LYS A 273 -23.23 28.28 5.99
#